data_6087f241001680086abc59f6f17dda82
#
_entry.id   6087f241001680086abc59f6f17dda82
#
_cell.length_a   1.000
_cell.length_b   1.000
_cell.length_c   1.000
_cell.angle_alpha   90.00
_cell.angle_beta   90.00
_cell.angle_gamma   90.00
#
_symmetry.space_group_name_H-M   'P 1'
#
loop_
_entity.id
_entity.type
_entity.pdbx_description
1 polymer ?
#
loop_
_entity_poly.entity_id
_entity_poly.type
_entity_poly.pdbx_seq_one_letter_code
_entity_poly.pdbx_strand_id
1 'polypeptide(L)'
;MKTFWRASKLFSVAAAFCAAALLTAQTNQAPDIFVYIQQNWDALTRSGANIAKAAVDPKFQPDADGKWAVYIPKTEDISKVTTLLRSQMAPDDFKRITLLVLPEDTSGLTQQGLLYLPKPYVVPGGRFNEMYGWDSYFIQLGLLRDGRIELARDMAENFVYEVKHYGKVLNANRTYYMSRSQPPFLAEMVWNVYTRTHDRKWLADALPAVENYNKFWNSGKHFTETGLARYYDSGEGPAPEVLSGERTASGLTHYDLLKQYFQTHEVTDYDLAEYYDKATGNVTPLFYKGDRSMRESGFDPSNRFGPFNLDIIHYDPVCLNSLLYMTEMQIAEIHDALGKKDGKEYRDAAQLRAQRINHEMWSAEDGLYFDYNFETRKVRKYPFLTTFYPLWAGIASKEQAAAVRNNLKLFERDGGLQTSTYVSGNQWDSPFGWAPLQMIAVEGLRRYGYKEDADRISLKFLSMVVRQFLVKGFIVEKYDVVRPGADVSSNIHFGYSTNEAGFGWTNAVFTTLYDQLGPADQAKIKALFH
;
A
#
# COMPACT_ATOMS: atom_id res chain seq x y z
N MET A 1 17.57 -49.22 23.62
CA MET A 1 18.45 -49.30 22.45
C MET A 1 17.70 -48.85 21.22
N LYS A 2 18.24 -47.84 20.49
CA LYS A 2 17.82 -47.29 19.20
C LYS A 2 16.60 -46.37 19.21
N THR A 3 16.88 -45.17 19.57
CA THR A 3 16.21 -43.94 19.13
C THR A 3 17.30 -42.98 18.69
N PHE A 4 17.19 -42.39 17.56
CA PHE A 4 17.78 -41.14 17.10
C PHE A 4 17.58 -41.07 15.56
N TRP A 5 17.20 -39.92 15.11
CA TRP A 5 17.19 -39.39 13.77
C TRP A 5 15.81 -39.04 13.20
N ARG A 6 15.48 -37.75 13.38
CA ARG A 6 14.89 -36.88 12.34
C ARG A 6 14.77 -35.46 12.88
N ALA A 7 15.88 -34.75 12.83
CA ALA A 7 15.88 -33.27 12.89
C ALA A 7 17.02 -32.81 11.98
N SER A 8 16.72 -32.53 10.75
CA SER A 8 17.57 -31.69 9.89
C SER A 8 16.98 -31.64 8.46
N LYS A 9 16.16 -30.64 8.16
CA LYS A 9 15.91 -30.13 6.81
C LYS A 9 15.07 -28.84 6.91
N LEU A 10 15.57 -27.83 7.62
CA LEU A 10 14.98 -26.49 7.66
C LEU A 10 16.08 -25.42 7.69
N PHE A 11 17.19 -25.67 6.99
CA PHE A 11 18.28 -24.72 6.85
C PHE A 11 18.86 -24.81 5.44
N SER A 12 18.19 -24.29 4.44
CA SER A 12 18.78 -24.24 3.08
C SER A 12 18.24 -23.13 2.17
N VAL A 13 17.42 -22.18 2.66
CA VAL A 13 16.94 -21.06 1.80
C VAL A 13 17.58 -19.71 2.20
N ALA A 14 18.13 -19.60 3.40
CA ALA A 14 18.85 -18.39 3.84
C ALA A 14 20.28 -18.23 3.26
N ALA A 15 20.83 -19.30 2.68
CA ALA A 15 22.23 -19.31 2.24
C ALA A 15 22.48 -18.72 0.83
N ALA A 16 21.46 -18.55 0.00
CA ALA A 16 21.65 -18.05 -1.37
C ALA A 16 21.77 -16.50 -1.45
N PHE A 17 21.32 -15.78 -0.43
CA PHE A 17 21.47 -14.30 -0.38
C PHE A 17 22.81 -13.86 0.23
N CYS A 18 23.50 -14.72 0.98
CA CYS A 18 24.84 -14.41 1.52
C CYS A 18 25.98 -14.64 0.53
N ALA A 19 25.78 -15.39 -0.55
CA ALA A 19 26.87 -15.72 -1.47
C ALA A 19 27.23 -14.58 -2.45
N ALA A 20 26.37 -13.60 -2.68
CA ALA A 20 26.70 -12.41 -3.47
C ALA A 20 27.44 -11.34 -2.67
N ALA A 21 27.45 -11.41 -1.34
CA ALA A 21 28.13 -10.46 -0.45
C ALA A 21 29.58 -10.83 -0.12
N LEU A 22 30.07 -11.99 -0.57
CA LEU A 22 31.41 -12.50 -0.19
C LEU A 22 32.50 -12.36 -1.25
N LEU A 23 32.29 -11.58 -2.32
CA LEU A 23 33.28 -11.39 -3.40
C LEU A 23 33.79 -9.96 -3.55
N THR A 24 33.54 -9.07 -2.59
CA THR A 24 34.28 -7.78 -2.52
C THR A 24 34.79 -7.54 -1.10
N ALA A 25 35.76 -8.30 -0.70
CA ALA A 25 36.65 -7.90 0.38
C ALA A 25 37.56 -6.77 -0.10
N GLN A 26 37.58 -5.67 0.68
CA GLN A 26 38.50 -4.54 0.66
C GLN A 26 37.99 -3.24 0.01
N THR A 27 37.05 -2.60 0.67
CA THR A 27 37.16 -1.17 1.03
C THR A 27 36.36 -0.99 2.31
N ASN A 28 36.96 -0.38 3.33
CA ASN A 28 36.31 -0.01 4.63
C ASN A 28 35.30 1.17 4.43
N GLN A 29 34.60 1.24 3.30
CA GLN A 29 33.55 2.22 3.08
C GLN A 29 32.20 1.59 3.41
N ALA A 30 31.40 2.28 4.24
CA ALA A 30 30.01 1.93 4.47
C ALA A 30 29.27 1.83 3.12
N PRO A 31 28.34 0.86 2.96
CA PRO A 31 27.60 0.70 1.72
C PRO A 31 26.83 2.00 1.39
N ASP A 32 26.89 2.43 0.12
CA ASP A 32 26.15 3.60 -0.34
C ASP A 32 24.65 3.24 -0.47
N ILE A 33 23.81 3.91 0.31
CA ILE A 33 22.36 3.69 0.32
C ILE A 33 21.71 3.98 -1.04
N PHE A 34 22.23 4.94 -1.82
CA PHE A 34 21.67 5.27 -3.13
C PHE A 34 22.00 4.17 -4.16
N VAL A 35 23.21 3.63 -4.11
CA VAL A 35 23.59 2.46 -4.94
C VAL A 35 22.74 1.25 -4.56
N TYR A 36 22.56 1.00 -3.27
CA TYR A 36 21.69 -0.06 -2.79
C TYR A 36 20.25 0.09 -3.33
N ILE A 37 19.66 1.28 -3.25
CA ILE A 37 18.31 1.54 -3.75
C ILE A 37 18.20 1.26 -5.25
N GLN A 38 19.17 1.74 -6.06
CA GLN A 38 19.18 1.53 -7.51
C GLN A 38 19.28 0.05 -7.88
N GLN A 39 20.11 -0.71 -7.19
CA GLN A 39 20.24 -2.16 -7.41
C GLN A 39 18.99 -2.93 -6.97
N ASN A 40 18.30 -2.42 -5.94
CA ASN A 40 17.13 -3.08 -5.40
C ASN A 40 15.93 -3.05 -6.38
N TRP A 41 15.83 -2.06 -7.26
CA TRP A 41 14.80 -2.05 -8.30
C TRP A 41 14.86 -3.30 -9.20
N ASP A 42 16.06 -3.73 -9.60
CA ASP A 42 16.23 -4.92 -10.43
C ASP A 42 15.89 -6.21 -9.65
N ALA A 43 16.30 -6.29 -8.38
CA ALA A 43 15.99 -7.43 -7.50
C ALA A 43 14.48 -7.61 -7.24
N LEU A 44 13.74 -6.50 -7.16
CA LEU A 44 12.30 -6.48 -6.94
C LEU A 44 11.47 -6.59 -8.23
N THR A 45 12.09 -6.53 -9.41
CA THR A 45 11.36 -6.59 -10.69
C THR A 45 10.88 -8.00 -10.99
N ARG A 46 9.62 -8.11 -11.40
CA ARG A 46 8.97 -9.30 -11.97
C ARG A 46 8.54 -9.02 -13.39
N SER A 47 8.52 -10.06 -14.23
CA SER A 47 8.15 -9.98 -15.65
C SER A 47 7.67 -11.32 -16.16
N GLY A 48 7.23 -11.39 -17.42
CA GLY A 48 6.92 -12.65 -18.08
C GLY A 48 8.08 -13.66 -18.04
N ALA A 49 9.33 -13.20 -18.10
CA ALA A 49 10.51 -14.08 -18.08
C ALA A 49 10.68 -14.83 -16.74
N ASN A 50 10.24 -14.25 -15.62
CA ASN A 50 10.35 -14.84 -14.29
C ASN A 50 8.98 -15.07 -13.60
N ILE A 51 7.89 -15.14 -14.39
CA ILE A 51 6.53 -15.31 -13.87
C ILE A 51 6.36 -16.60 -13.05
N ALA A 52 7.13 -17.66 -13.34
CA ALA A 52 7.12 -18.88 -12.55
C ALA A 52 7.57 -18.63 -11.10
N LYS A 53 8.52 -17.72 -10.89
CA LYS A 53 8.91 -17.26 -9.55
C LYS A 53 7.80 -16.41 -8.93
N ALA A 54 7.21 -15.50 -9.70
CA ALA A 54 6.10 -14.66 -9.24
C ALA A 54 4.85 -15.48 -8.89
N ALA A 55 4.59 -16.60 -9.57
CA ALA A 55 3.44 -17.46 -9.30
C ALA A 55 3.50 -18.16 -7.93
N VAL A 56 4.68 -18.38 -7.38
CA VAL A 56 4.84 -18.97 -6.03
C VAL A 56 4.18 -18.09 -4.97
N ASP A 57 3.33 -18.71 -4.15
CA ASP A 57 2.67 -18.05 -3.03
C ASP A 57 2.88 -18.86 -1.74
N PRO A 58 3.59 -18.31 -0.73
CA PRO A 58 3.85 -19.04 0.51
C PRO A 58 2.59 -19.34 1.34
N LYS A 59 1.46 -18.69 1.03
CA LYS A 59 0.18 -18.89 1.73
C LYS A 59 -0.60 -20.09 1.21
N PHE A 60 -0.30 -20.57 0.01
CA PHE A 60 -1.04 -21.64 -0.66
C PHE A 60 -0.10 -22.75 -1.12
N GLN A 61 -0.67 -23.81 -1.66
CA GLN A 61 0.09 -24.93 -2.20
C GLN A 61 -0.06 -24.98 -3.73
N PRO A 62 0.94 -25.46 -4.46
CA PRO A 62 0.79 -25.76 -5.88
C PRO A 62 -0.25 -26.89 -6.09
N ASP A 63 -0.61 -27.15 -7.35
CA ASP A 63 -1.46 -28.27 -7.72
C ASP A 63 -0.78 -29.64 -7.44
N ALA A 64 -1.50 -30.74 -7.72
CA ALA A 64 -1.02 -32.10 -7.48
C ALA A 64 0.26 -32.44 -8.29
N ASP A 65 0.50 -31.74 -9.40
CA ASP A 65 1.70 -31.86 -10.24
C ASP A 65 2.85 -30.95 -9.80
N GLY A 66 2.65 -30.18 -8.73
CA GLY A 66 3.63 -29.21 -8.21
C GLY A 66 3.69 -27.90 -9.01
N LYS A 67 2.66 -27.58 -9.78
CA LYS A 67 2.60 -26.37 -10.62
C LYS A 67 1.76 -25.29 -9.99
N TRP A 68 2.15 -24.04 -10.26
CA TRP A 68 1.46 -22.84 -9.81
C TRP A 68 0.51 -22.31 -10.87
N ALA A 69 -0.71 -21.95 -10.48
CA ALA A 69 -1.69 -21.38 -11.40
C ALA A 69 -1.34 -19.91 -11.74
N VAL A 70 -1.43 -19.59 -13.02
CA VAL A 70 -1.41 -18.22 -13.55
C VAL A 70 -2.69 -18.03 -14.36
N TYR A 71 -3.54 -17.13 -13.90
CA TYR A 71 -4.84 -16.86 -14.49
C TYR A 71 -4.76 -15.72 -15.49
N ILE A 72 -5.30 -15.97 -16.67
CA ILE A 72 -5.40 -15.05 -17.78
C ILE A 72 -6.85 -14.57 -17.87
N PRO A 73 -7.12 -13.25 -17.98
CA PRO A 73 -8.49 -12.75 -18.13
C PRO A 73 -9.20 -13.41 -19.31
N LYS A 74 -10.50 -13.70 -19.14
CA LYS A 74 -11.33 -14.32 -20.19
C LYS A 74 -11.34 -13.52 -21.51
N THR A 75 -11.10 -12.22 -21.43
CA THR A 75 -11.08 -11.29 -22.56
C THR A 75 -9.74 -11.26 -23.30
N GLU A 76 -8.73 -12.00 -22.81
CA GLU A 76 -7.44 -12.18 -23.48
C GLU A 76 -7.38 -13.49 -24.26
N ASP A 77 -6.55 -13.49 -25.30
CA ASP A 77 -6.25 -14.71 -26.07
C ASP A 77 -5.17 -15.54 -25.35
N ILE A 78 -5.61 -16.57 -24.64
CA ILE A 78 -4.70 -17.48 -23.90
C ILE A 78 -3.61 -18.09 -24.80
N SER A 79 -3.89 -18.35 -26.07
CA SER A 79 -2.92 -18.93 -27.01
C SER A 79 -1.79 -17.93 -27.30
N LYS A 80 -2.11 -16.65 -27.47
CA LYS A 80 -1.13 -15.58 -27.65
C LYS A 80 -0.27 -15.38 -26.40
N VAL A 81 -0.91 -15.32 -25.23
CA VAL A 81 -0.19 -15.19 -23.94
C VAL A 81 0.72 -16.41 -23.73
N THR A 82 0.23 -17.62 -24.00
CA THR A 82 1.03 -18.85 -23.90
C THR A 82 2.25 -18.81 -24.81
N THR A 83 2.07 -18.38 -26.06
CA THR A 83 3.18 -18.26 -27.04
C THR A 83 4.19 -17.24 -26.58
N LEU A 84 3.73 -16.06 -26.09
CA LEU A 84 4.59 -14.99 -25.58
C LEU A 84 5.41 -15.49 -24.39
N LEU A 85 4.78 -16.06 -23.37
CA LEU A 85 5.46 -16.55 -22.17
C LEU A 85 6.47 -17.66 -22.50
N ARG A 86 6.14 -18.58 -23.41
CA ARG A 86 7.11 -19.59 -23.88
C ARG A 86 8.33 -19.00 -24.55
N SER A 87 8.19 -17.86 -25.24
CA SER A 87 9.32 -17.18 -25.87
C SER A 87 10.22 -16.42 -24.89
N GLN A 88 9.68 -16.06 -23.71
CA GLN A 88 10.37 -15.27 -22.71
C GLN A 88 11.02 -16.10 -21.59
N MET A 89 10.49 -17.30 -21.34
CA MET A 89 10.86 -18.14 -20.20
C MET A 89 11.83 -19.27 -20.60
N ALA A 90 12.65 -19.68 -19.61
CA ALA A 90 13.36 -20.95 -19.74
C ALA A 90 12.34 -22.12 -19.78
N PRO A 91 12.57 -23.17 -20.61
CA PRO A 91 11.61 -24.28 -20.75
C PRO A 91 11.25 -24.98 -19.43
N ASP A 92 12.20 -25.08 -18.49
CA ASP A 92 11.97 -25.72 -17.20
C ASP A 92 11.14 -24.85 -16.25
N ASP A 93 11.29 -23.52 -16.31
CA ASP A 93 10.43 -22.60 -15.55
C ASP A 93 9.00 -22.60 -16.08
N PHE A 94 8.81 -22.71 -17.42
CA PHE A 94 7.48 -22.79 -18.00
C PHE A 94 6.72 -24.05 -17.55
N LYS A 95 7.43 -25.16 -17.28
CA LYS A 95 6.82 -26.41 -16.76
C LYS A 95 6.31 -26.29 -15.32
N ARG A 96 6.72 -25.26 -14.58
CA ARG A 96 6.35 -25.02 -13.18
C ARG A 96 5.03 -24.27 -13.02
N ILE A 97 4.43 -23.82 -14.11
CA ILE A 97 3.17 -23.08 -14.10
C ILE A 97 2.10 -23.79 -14.95
N THR A 98 0.84 -23.55 -14.57
CA THR A 98 -0.33 -23.90 -15.36
C THR A 98 -1.06 -22.62 -15.74
N LEU A 99 -1.24 -22.37 -17.05
CA LEU A 99 -1.98 -21.20 -17.54
C LEU A 99 -3.46 -21.56 -17.61
N LEU A 100 -4.29 -20.79 -16.95
CA LEU A 100 -5.74 -21.00 -16.83
C LEU A 100 -6.50 -19.74 -17.26
N VAL A 101 -7.67 -19.92 -17.85
CA VAL A 101 -8.59 -18.80 -18.08
C VAL A 101 -9.30 -18.49 -16.76
N LEU A 102 -9.31 -17.21 -16.37
CA LEU A 102 -10.02 -16.77 -15.17
C LEU A 102 -11.53 -16.95 -15.35
N PRO A 103 -12.23 -17.70 -14.48
CA PRO A 103 -13.68 -17.81 -14.55
C PRO A 103 -14.36 -16.49 -14.18
N GLU A 104 -15.62 -16.34 -14.56
CA GLU A 104 -16.43 -15.15 -14.19
C GLU A 104 -16.68 -15.08 -12.68
N ASP A 105 -17.06 -16.21 -12.08
CA ASP A 105 -17.19 -16.35 -10.64
C ASP A 105 -15.88 -16.88 -10.05
N THR A 106 -15.21 -16.02 -9.30
CA THR A 106 -13.96 -16.35 -8.61
C THR A 106 -14.16 -16.77 -7.16
N SER A 107 -15.40 -16.70 -6.63
CA SER A 107 -15.70 -17.02 -5.24
C SER A 107 -15.47 -18.49 -4.88
N GLY A 108 -15.65 -19.38 -5.86
CA GLY A 108 -15.49 -20.84 -5.74
C GLY A 108 -14.13 -21.36 -6.19
N LEU A 109 -13.12 -20.52 -6.44
CA LEU A 109 -11.81 -20.98 -6.88
C LEU A 109 -11.15 -21.85 -5.81
N THR A 110 -10.95 -23.13 -6.14
CA THR A 110 -10.26 -24.10 -5.28
C THR A 110 -8.74 -23.94 -5.32
N GLN A 111 -8.19 -23.49 -6.44
CA GLN A 111 -6.77 -23.20 -6.62
C GLN A 111 -6.57 -21.71 -6.75
N GLN A 112 -5.94 -21.08 -5.74
CA GLN A 112 -5.56 -19.70 -5.82
C GLN A 112 -4.32 -19.51 -6.70
N GLY A 113 -4.18 -18.37 -7.38
CA GLY A 113 -3.06 -18.15 -8.27
C GLY A 113 -2.77 -16.70 -8.59
N LEU A 114 -1.69 -16.50 -9.34
CA LEU A 114 -1.28 -15.20 -9.85
C LEU A 114 -2.21 -14.77 -11.00
N LEU A 115 -2.60 -13.52 -11.02
CA LEU A 115 -3.24 -12.90 -12.18
C LEU A 115 -2.13 -12.38 -13.12
N TYR A 116 -2.23 -12.76 -14.39
CA TYR A 116 -1.29 -12.34 -15.42
C TYR A 116 -1.29 -10.82 -15.61
N LEU A 117 -0.10 -10.25 -15.64
CA LEU A 117 0.15 -8.87 -16.06
C LEU A 117 1.09 -8.88 -17.26
N PRO A 118 0.79 -8.09 -18.32
CA PRO A 118 1.53 -8.14 -19.58
C PRO A 118 2.91 -7.46 -19.53
N LYS A 119 3.16 -6.60 -18.54
CA LYS A 119 4.36 -5.78 -18.44
C LYS A 119 5.18 -6.11 -17.19
N PRO A 120 6.48 -5.79 -17.17
CA PRO A 120 7.29 -5.82 -15.97
C PRO A 120 6.71 -4.93 -14.86
N TYR A 121 6.94 -5.32 -13.61
CA TYR A 121 6.52 -4.56 -12.44
C TYR A 121 7.46 -4.78 -11.26
N VAL A 122 7.45 -3.86 -10.32
CA VAL A 122 8.24 -3.93 -9.08
C VAL A 122 7.33 -4.36 -7.93
N VAL A 123 7.76 -5.37 -7.16
CA VAL A 123 7.05 -5.83 -5.97
C VAL A 123 7.45 -5.00 -4.75
N PRO A 124 6.60 -4.91 -3.69
CA PRO A 124 6.88 -4.07 -2.52
C PRO A 124 8.16 -4.42 -1.77
N GLY A 125 8.47 -5.70 -1.60
CA GLY A 125 9.62 -6.18 -0.85
C GLY A 125 10.01 -7.60 -1.21
N GLY A 126 11.10 -8.13 -0.64
CA GLY A 126 11.72 -9.37 -1.09
C GLY A 126 10.84 -10.63 -1.02
N ARG A 127 9.91 -10.73 -0.05
CA ARG A 127 8.99 -11.88 0.07
C ARG A 127 7.78 -11.79 -0.86
N PHE A 128 7.47 -10.60 -1.37
CA PHE A 128 6.31 -10.38 -2.22
C PHE A 128 6.61 -10.75 -3.67
N ASN A 129 5.61 -11.24 -4.35
CA ASN A 129 5.67 -11.58 -5.77
C ASN A 129 4.59 -10.87 -6.59
N GLU A 130 3.74 -10.10 -5.92
CA GLU A 130 2.60 -9.38 -6.48
C GLU A 130 2.92 -7.90 -6.69
N MET A 131 2.28 -7.30 -7.69
CA MET A 131 2.18 -5.86 -7.84
C MET A 131 1.03 -5.36 -6.98
N TYR A 132 1.33 -4.53 -5.96
CA TYR A 132 0.33 -3.96 -5.06
C TYR A 132 -0.12 -2.57 -5.51
N GLY A 133 -1.39 -2.24 -5.23
CA GLY A 133 -2.03 -1.02 -5.71
C GLY A 133 -1.30 0.27 -5.31
N TRP A 134 -1.42 0.72 -4.07
CA TRP A 134 -0.87 2.01 -3.67
C TRP A 134 0.65 2.04 -3.52
N ASP A 135 1.28 0.88 -3.17
CA ASP A 135 2.74 0.73 -3.13
C ASP A 135 3.39 1.15 -4.44
N SER A 136 2.75 0.77 -5.55
CA SER A 136 3.25 1.04 -6.90
C SER A 136 3.38 2.53 -7.21
N TYR A 137 2.54 3.38 -6.64
CA TYR A 137 2.68 4.82 -6.79
C TYR A 137 3.98 5.33 -6.18
N PHE A 138 4.25 4.98 -4.93
CA PHE A 138 5.48 5.42 -4.26
C PHE A 138 6.71 4.83 -4.93
N ILE A 139 6.69 3.54 -5.28
CA ILE A 139 7.76 2.88 -6.04
C ILE A 139 8.02 3.61 -7.35
N GLN A 140 6.97 3.99 -8.08
CA GLN A 140 7.08 4.71 -9.35
C GLN A 140 7.83 6.05 -9.20
N LEU A 141 7.66 6.78 -8.11
CA LEU A 141 8.40 8.01 -7.86
C LEU A 141 9.92 7.76 -7.82
N GLY A 142 10.34 6.69 -7.14
CA GLY A 142 11.74 6.28 -7.12
C GLY A 142 12.28 5.85 -8.48
N LEU A 143 11.48 5.08 -9.23
CA LEU A 143 11.83 4.66 -10.59
C LEU A 143 12.01 5.86 -11.54
N LEU A 144 11.10 6.81 -11.51
CA LEU A 144 11.18 8.04 -12.32
C LEU A 144 12.36 8.90 -11.94
N ARG A 145 12.66 9.00 -10.65
CA ARG A 145 13.86 9.70 -10.13
C ARG A 145 15.16 9.06 -10.64
N ASP A 146 15.21 7.73 -10.67
CA ASP A 146 16.39 6.96 -11.07
C ASP A 146 16.47 6.73 -12.60
N GLY A 147 15.59 7.40 -13.38
CA GLY A 147 15.58 7.33 -14.85
C GLY A 147 15.01 6.03 -15.43
N ARG A 148 14.35 5.20 -14.61
CA ARG A 148 13.70 3.94 -15.01
C ARG A 148 12.30 4.22 -15.58
N ILE A 149 12.20 5.13 -16.57
CA ILE A 149 10.93 5.67 -17.08
C ILE A 149 10.06 4.57 -17.68
N GLU A 150 10.64 3.65 -18.46
CA GLU A 150 9.89 2.56 -19.09
C GLU A 150 9.28 1.62 -18.03
N LEU A 151 10.02 1.24 -16.99
CA LEU A 151 9.48 0.39 -15.92
C LEU A 151 8.38 1.12 -15.13
N ALA A 152 8.52 2.42 -14.90
CA ALA A 152 7.49 3.26 -14.29
C ALA A 152 6.21 3.32 -15.14
N ARG A 153 6.36 3.40 -16.47
CA ARG A 153 5.27 3.34 -17.46
C ARG A 153 4.62 1.96 -17.48
N ASP A 154 5.41 0.89 -17.52
CA ASP A 154 4.94 -0.49 -17.51
C ASP A 154 4.04 -0.78 -16.30
N MET A 155 4.39 -0.26 -15.12
CA MET A 155 3.57 -0.39 -13.92
C MET A 155 2.22 0.34 -14.07
N ALA A 156 2.19 1.54 -14.63
CA ALA A 156 0.94 2.25 -14.92
C ALA A 156 0.10 1.49 -15.98
N GLU A 157 0.73 0.95 -17.02
CA GLU A 157 0.06 0.14 -18.06
C GLU A 157 -0.54 -1.15 -17.48
N ASN A 158 0.09 -1.78 -16.50
CA ASN A 158 -0.46 -2.93 -15.79
C ASN A 158 -1.75 -2.57 -15.03
N PHE A 159 -1.83 -1.40 -14.41
CA PHE A 159 -3.08 -0.95 -13.77
C PHE A 159 -4.16 -0.56 -14.78
N VAL A 160 -3.78 0.06 -15.90
CA VAL A 160 -4.71 0.26 -17.02
C VAL A 160 -5.27 -1.07 -17.52
N TYR A 161 -4.42 -2.10 -17.60
CA TYR A 161 -4.83 -3.46 -17.94
C TYR A 161 -5.79 -4.05 -16.88
N GLU A 162 -5.49 -3.91 -15.57
CA GLU A 162 -6.40 -4.39 -14.51
C GLU A 162 -7.77 -3.70 -14.58
N VAL A 163 -7.81 -2.39 -14.76
CA VAL A 163 -9.09 -1.67 -14.89
C VAL A 163 -9.87 -2.14 -16.11
N LYS A 164 -9.19 -2.36 -17.24
CA LYS A 164 -9.82 -2.85 -18.47
C LYS A 164 -10.46 -4.23 -18.29
N HIS A 165 -9.80 -5.13 -17.56
CA HIS A 165 -10.21 -6.53 -17.46
C HIS A 165 -10.99 -6.87 -16.19
N TYR A 166 -10.76 -6.13 -15.10
CA TYR A 166 -11.35 -6.36 -13.77
C TYR A 166 -12.20 -5.20 -13.26
N GLY A 167 -12.28 -4.09 -14.00
CA GLY A 167 -13.07 -2.90 -13.64
C GLY A 167 -12.46 -2.01 -12.57
N LYS A 168 -11.30 -2.39 -11.99
CA LYS A 168 -10.59 -1.66 -10.94
C LYS A 168 -9.11 -2.03 -10.90
N VAL A 169 -8.29 -1.22 -10.24
CA VAL A 169 -6.98 -1.64 -9.76
C VAL A 169 -7.20 -2.56 -8.57
N LEU A 170 -6.58 -3.73 -8.58
CA LEU A 170 -6.71 -4.72 -7.51
C LEU A 170 -5.81 -4.36 -6.32
N ASN A 171 -6.13 -4.89 -5.14
CA ASN A 171 -5.24 -4.82 -3.98
C ASN A 171 -3.85 -5.36 -4.33
N ALA A 172 -3.82 -6.50 -5.02
CA ALA A 172 -2.65 -7.02 -5.72
C ALA A 172 -3.09 -8.06 -6.77
N ASN A 173 -2.24 -8.42 -7.72
CA ASN A 173 -2.57 -9.31 -8.84
C ASN A 173 -2.63 -10.79 -8.43
N ARG A 174 -3.52 -11.13 -7.47
CA ARG A 174 -3.87 -12.50 -7.05
C ARG A 174 -5.36 -12.72 -7.07
N THR A 175 -5.77 -13.95 -7.30
CA THR A 175 -7.19 -14.33 -7.40
C THR A 175 -7.98 -14.02 -6.14
N TYR A 176 -7.40 -14.14 -4.96
CA TYR A 176 -8.06 -13.83 -3.69
C TYR A 176 -8.21 -12.32 -3.41
N TYR A 177 -7.66 -11.47 -4.25
CA TYR A 177 -7.83 -10.01 -4.20
C TYR A 177 -8.86 -9.46 -5.20
N MET A 178 -9.53 -10.34 -5.96
CA MET A 178 -10.50 -9.92 -6.98
C MET A 178 -11.66 -9.07 -6.45
N SER A 179 -12.00 -9.21 -5.18
CA SER A 179 -13.15 -8.51 -4.57
C SER A 179 -12.85 -7.08 -4.12
N ARG A 180 -11.56 -6.68 -3.98
CA ARG A 180 -11.19 -5.37 -3.42
C ARG A 180 -10.10 -4.65 -4.20
N SER A 181 -10.07 -3.34 -4.01
CA SER A 181 -9.06 -2.43 -4.53
C SER A 181 -8.04 -2.04 -3.44
N GLN A 182 -7.33 -0.96 -3.67
CA GLN A 182 -6.49 -0.21 -2.71
C GLN A 182 -6.64 1.29 -2.96
N PRO A 183 -6.08 2.18 -2.09
CA PRO A 183 -6.14 3.63 -2.30
C PRO A 183 -5.80 4.05 -3.73
N PRO A 184 -6.63 4.90 -4.38
CA PRO A 184 -6.57 5.15 -5.82
C PRO A 184 -5.48 6.16 -6.20
N PHE A 185 -4.39 5.66 -6.80
CA PHE A 185 -3.28 6.47 -7.29
C PHE A 185 -3.06 6.37 -8.82
N LEU A 186 -3.93 5.67 -9.57
CA LEU A 186 -3.71 5.45 -11.00
C LEU A 186 -3.61 6.76 -11.80
N ALA A 187 -4.43 7.77 -11.48
CA ALA A 187 -4.42 9.05 -12.19
C ALA A 187 -3.06 9.75 -12.06
N GLU A 188 -2.52 9.80 -10.83
CA GLU A 188 -1.22 10.37 -10.53
C GLU A 188 -0.10 9.59 -11.24
N MET A 189 -0.17 8.25 -11.24
CA MET A 189 0.82 7.41 -11.91
C MET A 189 0.85 7.66 -13.42
N VAL A 190 -0.31 7.77 -14.06
CA VAL A 190 -0.42 8.10 -15.50
C VAL A 190 0.12 9.51 -15.77
N TRP A 191 -0.23 10.48 -14.95
CA TRP A 191 0.26 11.84 -15.10
C TRP A 191 1.77 11.97 -14.90
N ASN A 192 2.32 11.31 -13.89
CA ASN A 192 3.76 11.30 -13.61
C ASN A 192 4.57 10.77 -14.80
N VAL A 193 4.11 9.70 -15.45
CA VAL A 193 4.74 9.19 -16.68
C VAL A 193 4.60 10.20 -17.82
N TYR A 194 3.41 10.77 -18.02
CA TYR A 194 3.19 11.75 -19.07
C TYR A 194 4.08 12.99 -18.93
N THR A 195 4.27 13.50 -17.72
CA THR A 195 5.14 14.67 -17.48
C THR A 195 6.62 14.42 -17.81
N ARG A 196 7.04 13.16 -17.87
CA ARG A 196 8.41 12.75 -18.26
C ARG A 196 8.53 12.42 -19.73
N THR A 197 7.48 11.87 -20.35
CA THR A 197 7.53 11.36 -21.73
C THR A 197 6.91 12.30 -22.75
N HIS A 198 5.97 13.11 -22.34
CA HIS A 198 5.11 13.94 -23.18
C HIS A 198 4.38 13.14 -24.29
N ASP A 199 4.19 11.81 -24.09
CA ASP A 199 3.51 10.94 -25.03
C ASP A 199 1.99 11.12 -24.95
N ARG A 200 1.47 12.05 -25.75
CA ARG A 200 0.02 12.37 -25.83
C ARG A 200 -0.81 11.18 -26.29
N LYS A 201 -0.25 10.33 -27.17
CA LYS A 201 -0.98 9.16 -27.64
C LYS A 201 -1.20 8.17 -26.48
N TRP A 202 -0.14 7.85 -25.77
CA TRP A 202 -0.21 6.99 -24.60
C TRP A 202 -1.16 7.55 -23.53
N LEU A 203 -1.09 8.85 -23.26
CA LEU A 203 -2.00 9.52 -22.32
C LEU A 203 -3.47 9.36 -22.76
N ALA A 204 -3.76 9.50 -24.04
CA ALA A 204 -5.11 9.32 -24.59
C ALA A 204 -5.58 7.86 -24.49
N ASP A 205 -4.68 6.91 -24.69
CA ASP A 205 -4.97 5.46 -24.59
C ASP A 205 -5.23 5.04 -23.12
N ALA A 206 -4.59 5.68 -22.14
CA ALA A 206 -4.76 5.41 -20.71
C ALA A 206 -6.01 6.06 -20.08
N LEU A 207 -6.45 7.22 -20.60
CA LEU A 207 -7.53 8.02 -20.02
C LEU A 207 -8.82 7.23 -19.75
N PRO A 208 -9.35 6.38 -20.66
CA PRO A 208 -10.58 5.63 -20.38
C PRO A 208 -10.48 4.72 -19.14
N ALA A 209 -9.31 4.16 -18.85
CA ALA A 209 -9.11 3.35 -17.66
C ALA A 209 -9.10 4.21 -16.39
N VAL A 210 -8.47 5.39 -16.44
CA VAL A 210 -8.45 6.33 -15.31
C VAL A 210 -9.87 6.80 -14.98
N GLU A 211 -10.67 7.16 -16.00
CA GLU A 211 -12.08 7.55 -15.84
C GLU A 211 -12.94 6.41 -15.29
N ASN A 212 -12.77 5.17 -15.79
CA ASN A 212 -13.50 4.01 -15.29
C ASN A 212 -13.13 3.68 -13.85
N TYR A 213 -11.87 3.84 -13.47
CA TYR A 213 -11.46 3.62 -12.08
C TYR A 213 -11.99 4.70 -11.13
N ASN A 214 -12.04 5.96 -11.58
CA ASN A 214 -12.74 7.01 -10.83
C ASN A 214 -14.23 6.68 -10.66
N LYS A 215 -14.89 6.20 -11.71
CA LYS A 215 -16.28 5.76 -11.65
C LYS A 215 -16.51 4.59 -10.68
N PHE A 216 -15.58 3.63 -10.60
CA PHE A 216 -15.63 2.53 -9.63
C PHE A 216 -15.77 3.06 -8.20
N TRP A 217 -14.95 4.03 -7.80
CA TRP A 217 -14.99 4.62 -6.46
C TRP A 217 -16.22 5.51 -6.22
N ASN A 218 -16.79 6.08 -7.28
CA ASN A 218 -17.94 6.98 -7.22
C ASN A 218 -19.27 6.28 -7.54
N SER A 219 -19.34 4.96 -7.34
CA SER A 219 -20.56 4.20 -7.64
C SER A 219 -20.77 3.02 -6.69
N GLY A 220 -21.98 2.45 -6.72
CA GLY A 220 -22.33 1.25 -5.97
C GLY A 220 -22.11 1.39 -4.47
N LYS A 221 -21.51 0.39 -3.85
CA LYS A 221 -21.29 0.35 -2.40
C LYS A 221 -20.13 1.23 -1.91
N HIS A 222 -19.27 1.69 -2.81
CA HIS A 222 -18.21 2.64 -2.45
C HIS A 222 -18.72 4.07 -2.28
N PHE A 223 -19.80 4.45 -2.95
CA PHE A 223 -20.36 5.79 -2.90
C PHE A 223 -21.46 5.88 -1.84
N THR A 224 -21.34 6.84 -0.92
CA THR A 224 -22.25 7.00 0.22
C THR A 224 -23.28 8.11 -0.03
N GLU A 225 -24.30 8.18 0.82
CA GLU A 225 -25.35 9.20 0.76
C GLU A 225 -24.86 10.63 0.96
N THR A 226 -23.68 10.80 1.56
CA THR A 226 -23.02 12.11 1.72
C THR A 226 -22.47 12.64 0.40
N GLY A 227 -22.41 11.79 -0.63
CA GLY A 227 -21.74 12.09 -1.89
C GLY A 227 -20.21 12.00 -1.80
N LEU A 228 -19.70 11.35 -0.76
CA LEU A 228 -18.31 10.96 -0.57
C LEU A 228 -18.15 9.44 -0.80
N ALA A 229 -16.95 8.93 -0.64
CA ALA A 229 -16.66 7.52 -0.86
C ALA A 229 -16.11 6.85 0.40
N ARG A 230 -16.37 5.54 0.50
CA ARG A 230 -15.84 4.66 1.55
C ARG A 230 -15.07 3.48 0.98
N TYR A 231 -14.31 2.81 1.82
CA TYR A 231 -13.77 1.49 1.51
C TYR A 231 -14.84 0.41 1.71
N TYR A 232 -15.00 -0.48 0.73
CA TYR A 232 -16.01 -1.54 0.81
C TYR A 232 -15.66 -2.73 -0.10
N ASP A 233 -15.00 -3.74 0.47
CA ASP A 233 -14.71 -5.00 -0.24
C ASP A 233 -16.02 -5.73 -0.59
N SER A 234 -16.20 -6.09 -1.86
CA SER A 234 -17.40 -6.79 -2.34
C SER A 234 -17.45 -8.27 -1.94
N GLY A 235 -16.34 -8.86 -1.51
CA GLY A 235 -16.25 -10.28 -1.11
C GLY A 235 -16.98 -10.57 0.19
N GLU A 236 -17.31 -11.84 0.38
CA GLU A 236 -18.02 -12.36 1.56
C GLU A 236 -17.14 -13.33 2.36
N GLY A 237 -17.45 -13.49 3.65
CA GLY A 237 -16.75 -14.39 4.55
C GLY A 237 -15.29 -14.01 4.83
N PRO A 238 -14.51 -14.91 5.44
CA PRO A 238 -13.12 -14.64 5.79
C PRO A 238 -12.25 -14.42 4.56
N ALA A 239 -11.26 -13.54 4.67
CA ALA A 239 -10.28 -13.30 3.61
C ALA A 239 -9.36 -14.53 3.46
N PRO A 240 -9.23 -15.12 2.25
CA PRO A 240 -8.48 -16.36 2.06
C PRO A 240 -7.00 -16.23 2.46
N GLU A 241 -6.37 -15.10 2.17
CA GLU A 241 -4.98 -14.82 2.52
C GLU A 241 -4.75 -14.68 4.03
N VAL A 242 -5.79 -14.39 4.81
CA VAL A 242 -5.75 -14.32 6.27
C VAL A 242 -5.91 -15.71 6.88
N LEU A 243 -6.82 -16.51 6.35
CA LEU A 243 -6.99 -17.92 6.77
C LEU A 243 -5.75 -18.76 6.52
N SER A 244 -5.04 -18.50 5.42
CA SER A 244 -3.82 -19.19 5.01
C SER A 244 -2.55 -18.48 5.49
N GLY A 245 -2.70 -17.36 6.22
CA GLY A 245 -1.60 -16.54 6.71
C GLY A 245 -0.86 -17.13 7.92
N GLU A 246 -0.05 -16.29 8.55
CA GLU A 246 0.73 -16.65 9.72
C GLU A 246 -0.17 -17.12 10.87
N ARG A 247 0.30 -18.15 11.59
CA ARG A 247 -0.32 -18.65 12.81
C ARG A 247 0.59 -18.39 14.00
N THR A 248 0.01 -18.24 15.17
CA THR A 248 0.77 -18.20 16.41
C THR A 248 1.51 -19.50 16.65
N ALA A 249 2.45 -19.51 17.60
CA ALA A 249 3.13 -20.74 18.05
C ALA A 249 2.14 -21.81 18.58
N SER A 250 0.97 -21.38 19.07
CA SER A 250 -0.13 -22.27 19.50
C SER A 250 -1.08 -22.67 18.37
N GLY A 251 -0.83 -22.25 17.12
CA GLY A 251 -1.61 -22.60 15.93
C GLY A 251 -2.84 -21.71 15.68
N LEU A 252 -3.04 -20.65 16.49
CA LEU A 252 -4.17 -19.74 16.35
C LEU A 252 -4.04 -18.88 15.08
N THR A 253 -5.15 -18.70 14.38
CA THR A 253 -5.28 -17.76 13.27
C THR A 253 -5.43 -16.33 13.78
N HIS A 254 -5.25 -15.35 12.88
CA HIS A 254 -5.59 -13.95 13.18
C HIS A 254 -7.03 -13.80 13.70
N TYR A 255 -8.00 -14.47 13.08
CA TYR A 255 -9.39 -14.40 13.51
C TYR A 255 -9.64 -15.01 14.89
N ASP A 256 -8.87 -16.05 15.28
CA ASP A 256 -8.96 -16.61 16.63
C ASP A 256 -8.44 -15.62 17.67
N LEU A 257 -7.39 -14.87 17.36
CA LEU A 257 -6.87 -13.82 18.25
C LEU A 257 -7.89 -12.69 18.43
N LEU A 258 -8.60 -12.28 17.37
CA LEU A 258 -9.62 -11.26 17.47
C LEU A 258 -10.83 -11.74 18.30
N LYS A 259 -11.26 -12.99 18.15
CA LYS A 259 -12.31 -13.58 19.00
C LYS A 259 -11.90 -13.57 20.48
N GLN A 260 -10.66 -13.94 20.80
CA GLN A 260 -10.13 -13.89 22.16
C GLN A 260 -10.13 -12.46 22.72
N TYR A 261 -9.77 -11.47 21.87
CA TYR A 261 -9.81 -10.07 22.25
C TYR A 261 -11.24 -9.65 22.65
N PHE A 262 -12.27 -9.97 21.85
CA PHE A 262 -13.65 -9.63 22.15
C PHE A 262 -14.24 -10.34 23.37
N GLN A 263 -13.67 -11.48 23.77
CA GLN A 263 -14.06 -12.17 25.00
C GLN A 263 -13.51 -11.49 26.26
N THR A 264 -12.38 -10.79 26.13
CA THR A 264 -11.60 -10.29 27.28
C THR A 264 -11.58 -8.76 27.39
N HIS A 265 -12.01 -8.04 26.33
CA HIS A 265 -11.98 -6.58 26.30
C HIS A 265 -13.39 -6.02 26.05
N GLU A 266 -13.70 -4.91 26.70
CA GLU A 266 -14.88 -4.11 26.38
C GLU A 266 -14.60 -3.26 25.14
N VAL A 267 -15.55 -3.25 24.21
CA VAL A 267 -15.50 -2.41 22.99
C VAL A 267 -16.64 -1.42 23.09
N THR A 268 -16.30 -0.14 23.06
CA THR A 268 -17.25 0.98 23.17
C THR A 268 -17.26 1.86 21.92
N ASP A 269 -16.40 1.59 20.97
CA ASP A 269 -16.20 2.39 19.75
C ASP A 269 -17.31 2.16 18.70
N TYR A 270 -17.91 0.97 18.74
CA TYR A 270 -19.02 0.53 17.88
C TYR A 270 -19.89 -0.50 18.62
N ASP A 271 -21.07 -0.80 18.09
CA ASP A 271 -21.89 -1.90 18.65
C ASP A 271 -21.23 -3.25 18.35
N LEU A 272 -20.60 -3.83 19.38
CA LEU A 272 -19.90 -5.10 19.23
C LEU A 272 -20.84 -6.24 18.79
N ALA A 273 -22.15 -6.18 19.10
CA ALA A 273 -23.10 -7.24 18.75
C ALA A 273 -23.28 -7.39 17.23
N GLU A 274 -23.01 -6.34 16.46
CA GLU A 274 -23.04 -6.41 15.00
C GLU A 274 -21.88 -7.24 14.43
N TYR A 275 -20.74 -7.32 15.13
CA TYR A 275 -19.51 -7.96 14.68
C TYR A 275 -19.20 -9.28 15.38
N TYR A 276 -19.69 -9.47 16.62
CA TYR A 276 -19.38 -10.62 17.45
C TYR A 276 -20.58 -11.06 18.30
N ASP A 277 -21.04 -12.30 18.08
CA ASP A 277 -22.06 -12.93 18.87
C ASP A 277 -21.48 -13.53 20.16
N LYS A 278 -21.73 -12.86 21.29
CA LYS A 278 -21.26 -13.31 22.61
C LYS A 278 -21.85 -14.65 23.05
N ALA A 279 -23.06 -15.01 22.58
CA ALA A 279 -23.72 -16.24 22.97
C ALA A 279 -23.08 -17.47 22.33
N THR A 280 -22.66 -17.35 21.08
CA THR A 280 -22.00 -18.45 20.33
C THR A 280 -20.48 -18.37 20.32
N GLY A 281 -19.90 -17.22 20.67
CA GLY A 281 -18.47 -16.96 20.56
C GLY A 281 -17.97 -16.82 19.12
N ASN A 282 -18.87 -16.57 18.18
CA ASN A 282 -18.56 -16.46 16.75
C ASN A 282 -18.60 -15.01 16.25
N VAL A 283 -17.81 -14.73 15.23
CA VAL A 283 -17.89 -13.48 14.48
C VAL A 283 -19.04 -13.55 13.46
N THR A 284 -19.63 -12.40 13.16
CA THR A 284 -20.75 -12.26 12.22
C THR A 284 -20.26 -12.12 10.77
N PRO A 285 -21.14 -12.19 9.77
CA PRO A 285 -20.80 -11.80 8.40
C PRO A 285 -20.31 -10.35 8.29
N LEU A 286 -20.85 -9.43 9.09
CA LEU A 286 -20.45 -8.02 9.09
C LEU A 286 -19.01 -7.83 9.59
N PHE A 287 -18.55 -8.64 10.53
CA PHE A 287 -17.14 -8.68 10.94
C PHE A 287 -16.21 -8.91 9.73
N TYR A 288 -16.51 -9.93 8.92
CA TYR A 288 -15.68 -10.20 7.74
C TYR A 288 -15.76 -9.08 6.71
N LYS A 289 -16.91 -8.43 6.57
CA LYS A 289 -17.08 -7.27 5.71
C LYS A 289 -16.21 -6.10 6.17
N GLY A 290 -16.18 -5.81 7.47
CA GLY A 290 -15.31 -4.80 8.07
C GLY A 290 -13.83 -5.13 7.89
N ASP A 291 -13.41 -6.37 8.26
CA ASP A 291 -12.02 -6.82 8.11
C ASP A 291 -11.51 -6.72 6.66
N ARG A 292 -12.33 -7.15 5.68
CA ARG A 292 -11.98 -7.07 4.25
C ARG A 292 -11.89 -5.61 3.76
N SER A 293 -12.82 -4.76 4.19
CA SER A 293 -12.85 -3.34 3.81
C SER A 293 -11.70 -2.55 4.44
N MET A 294 -11.31 -2.92 5.68
CA MET A 294 -10.10 -2.40 6.31
C MET A 294 -8.86 -2.70 5.47
N ARG A 295 -8.75 -3.92 4.91
CA ARG A 295 -7.63 -4.29 4.03
C ARG A 295 -7.64 -3.56 2.69
N GLU A 296 -8.81 -3.19 2.16
CA GLU A 296 -8.92 -2.32 0.98
C GLU A 296 -8.31 -0.94 1.24
N SER A 297 -8.35 -0.46 2.50
CA SER A 297 -7.79 0.84 2.86
C SER A 297 -6.26 0.89 2.87
N GLY A 298 -5.58 -0.27 2.95
CA GLY A 298 -4.14 -0.36 3.13
C GLY A 298 -3.65 -0.08 4.55
N PHE A 299 -4.53 0.29 5.50
CA PHE A 299 -4.20 0.55 6.91
C PHE A 299 -4.58 -0.63 7.81
N ASP A 300 -4.01 -1.80 7.55
CA ASP A 300 -4.40 -3.09 8.08
C ASP A 300 -3.39 -3.69 9.10
N PRO A 301 -3.74 -3.74 10.43
CA PRO A 301 -4.85 -3.05 11.11
C PRO A 301 -4.43 -1.79 11.86
N SER A 302 -5.42 -1.03 12.30
CA SER A 302 -5.30 0.03 13.33
C SER A 302 -6.60 0.10 14.16
N ASN A 303 -6.69 1.03 15.11
CA ASN A 303 -7.95 1.30 15.81
C ASN A 303 -8.62 2.60 15.32
N ARG A 304 -8.25 3.08 14.14
CA ARG A 304 -8.76 4.33 13.56
C ARG A 304 -10.29 4.35 13.43
N PHE A 305 -10.91 3.20 13.13
CA PHE A 305 -12.36 3.01 13.05
C PHE A 305 -12.85 2.02 14.13
N GLY A 306 -12.38 2.19 15.36
CA GLY A 306 -12.56 1.24 16.45
C GLY A 306 -11.61 0.04 16.35
N PRO A 307 -11.61 -0.85 17.34
CA PRO A 307 -10.72 -1.99 17.38
C PRO A 307 -10.67 -2.74 16.05
N PHE A 308 -9.44 -2.91 15.51
CA PHE A 308 -9.16 -3.58 14.24
C PHE A 308 -9.79 -2.93 12.99
N ASN A 309 -10.20 -1.66 13.08
CA ASN A 309 -10.86 -0.93 11.98
C ASN A 309 -12.16 -1.60 11.45
N LEU A 310 -12.85 -2.41 12.23
CA LEU A 310 -14.02 -3.16 11.74
C LEU A 310 -15.17 -2.27 11.30
N ASP A 311 -15.32 -1.11 11.94
CA ASP A 311 -16.42 -0.18 11.64
C ASP A 311 -16.16 0.72 10.41
N ILE A 312 -15.04 0.52 9.70
CA ILE A 312 -14.64 1.31 8.52
C ILE A 312 -15.75 1.43 7.46
N ILE A 313 -16.61 0.43 7.37
CA ILE A 313 -17.71 0.38 6.39
C ILE A 313 -18.78 1.45 6.61
N HIS A 314 -18.79 2.10 7.76
CA HIS A 314 -19.72 3.19 8.11
C HIS A 314 -19.07 4.58 8.04
N TYR A 315 -17.84 4.65 7.49
CA TYR A 315 -17.10 5.91 7.43
C TYR A 315 -16.76 6.33 6.01
N ASP A 316 -16.77 7.64 5.80
CA ASP A 316 -16.11 8.32 4.69
C ASP A 316 -14.69 8.71 5.14
N PRO A 317 -13.63 7.97 4.72
CA PRO A 317 -12.27 8.27 5.15
C PRO A 317 -11.71 9.52 4.49
N VAL A 318 -11.07 10.39 5.27
CA VAL A 318 -10.49 11.64 4.76
C VAL A 318 -9.40 11.40 3.73
N CYS A 319 -8.59 10.33 3.89
CA CYS A 319 -7.54 9.96 2.94
C CYS A 319 -8.12 9.55 1.59
N LEU A 320 -9.12 8.66 1.55
CA LEU A 320 -9.75 8.23 0.30
C LEU A 320 -10.36 9.40 -0.45
N ASN A 321 -11.11 10.25 0.25
CA ASN A 321 -11.79 11.37 -0.38
C ASN A 321 -10.83 12.47 -0.84
N SER A 322 -9.70 12.66 -0.16
CA SER A 322 -8.62 13.54 -0.65
C SER A 322 -7.95 12.97 -1.91
N LEU A 323 -7.72 11.67 -1.99
CA LEU A 323 -7.19 11.01 -3.19
C LEU A 323 -8.17 11.11 -4.37
N LEU A 324 -9.46 10.92 -4.13
CA LEU A 324 -10.47 11.06 -5.19
C LEU A 324 -10.60 12.50 -5.69
N TYR A 325 -10.44 13.49 -4.80
CA TYR A 325 -10.32 14.89 -5.22
C TYR A 325 -9.12 15.08 -6.17
N MET A 326 -7.95 14.53 -5.81
CA MET A 326 -6.76 14.60 -6.67
C MET A 326 -6.98 13.88 -8.00
N THR A 327 -7.57 12.68 -7.96
CA THR A 327 -7.92 11.89 -9.16
C THR A 327 -8.82 12.69 -10.11
N GLU A 328 -9.89 13.32 -9.59
CA GLU A 328 -10.80 14.15 -10.36
C GLU A 328 -10.09 15.36 -10.98
N MET A 329 -9.26 16.07 -10.19
CA MET A 329 -8.44 17.18 -10.71
C MET A 329 -7.46 16.71 -11.78
N GLN A 330 -6.82 15.55 -11.58
CA GLN A 330 -5.85 14.99 -12.52
C GLN A 330 -6.49 14.55 -13.82
N ILE A 331 -7.70 13.96 -13.78
CA ILE A 331 -8.47 13.66 -15.00
C ILE A 331 -8.76 14.95 -15.78
N ALA A 332 -9.14 16.02 -15.08
CA ALA A 332 -9.38 17.31 -15.73
C ALA A 332 -8.10 17.86 -16.40
N GLU A 333 -6.93 17.74 -15.76
CA GLU A 333 -5.65 18.13 -16.36
C GLU A 333 -5.29 17.26 -17.57
N ILE A 334 -5.58 15.96 -17.54
CA ILE A 334 -5.39 15.05 -18.66
C ILE A 334 -6.28 15.47 -19.84
N HIS A 335 -7.55 15.82 -19.59
CA HIS A 335 -8.44 16.34 -20.63
C HIS A 335 -7.89 17.61 -21.28
N ASP A 336 -7.39 18.56 -20.48
CA ASP A 336 -6.78 19.79 -20.99
C ASP A 336 -5.53 19.50 -21.83
N ALA A 337 -4.65 18.64 -21.34
CA ALA A 337 -3.43 18.23 -22.06
C ALA A 337 -3.76 17.57 -23.41
N LEU A 338 -4.90 16.89 -23.50
CA LEU A 338 -5.41 16.28 -24.73
C LEU A 338 -6.26 17.22 -25.60
N GLY A 339 -6.57 18.44 -25.12
CA GLY A 339 -7.43 19.40 -25.83
C GLY A 339 -8.91 19.00 -25.85
N LYS A 340 -9.36 18.18 -24.88
CA LYS A 340 -10.76 17.77 -24.70
C LYS A 340 -11.52 18.79 -23.85
N LYS A 341 -12.86 18.85 -24.00
CA LYS A 341 -13.70 19.85 -23.30
C LYS A 341 -14.30 19.34 -21.97
N ASP A 342 -14.26 18.04 -21.74
CA ASP A 342 -14.98 17.40 -20.64
C ASP A 342 -14.30 17.55 -19.26
N GLY A 343 -13.09 18.12 -19.21
CA GLY A 343 -12.34 18.35 -17.96
C GLY A 343 -13.08 19.23 -16.93
N LYS A 344 -14.07 20.05 -17.39
CA LYS A 344 -14.87 20.88 -16.47
C LYS A 344 -15.71 20.06 -15.50
N GLU A 345 -16.32 18.95 -15.96
CA GLU A 345 -17.16 18.10 -15.11
C GLU A 345 -16.37 17.51 -13.94
N TYR A 346 -15.13 17.09 -14.19
CA TYR A 346 -14.24 16.58 -13.16
C TYR A 346 -13.78 17.66 -12.18
N ARG A 347 -13.53 18.89 -12.64
CA ARG A 347 -13.24 20.01 -11.74
C ARG A 347 -14.41 20.36 -10.83
N ASP A 348 -15.63 20.37 -11.40
CA ASP A 348 -16.84 20.66 -10.63
C ASP A 348 -17.06 19.55 -9.58
N ALA A 349 -16.85 18.27 -9.92
CA ALA A 349 -16.91 17.15 -8.98
C ALA A 349 -15.86 17.29 -7.86
N ALA A 350 -14.61 17.58 -8.22
CA ALA A 350 -13.52 17.81 -7.26
C ALA A 350 -13.84 18.95 -6.29
N GLN A 351 -14.35 20.09 -6.80
CA GLN A 351 -14.71 21.21 -5.95
C GLN A 351 -15.83 20.86 -4.97
N LEU A 352 -16.85 20.13 -5.41
CA LEU A 352 -17.92 19.65 -4.55
C LEU A 352 -17.40 18.70 -3.47
N ARG A 353 -16.50 17.79 -3.83
CA ARG A 353 -15.84 16.89 -2.88
C ARG A 353 -15.01 17.66 -1.85
N ALA A 354 -14.23 18.64 -2.27
CA ALA A 354 -13.45 19.49 -1.37
C ALA A 354 -14.35 20.27 -0.37
N GLN A 355 -15.50 20.77 -0.84
CA GLN A 355 -16.49 21.41 0.03
C GLN A 355 -17.03 20.43 1.09
N ARG A 356 -17.36 19.21 0.69
CA ARG A 356 -17.84 18.16 1.62
C ARG A 356 -16.76 17.74 2.62
N ILE A 357 -15.52 17.55 2.18
CA ILE A 357 -14.40 17.26 3.09
C ILE A 357 -14.25 18.37 4.15
N ASN A 358 -14.27 19.63 3.72
CA ASN A 358 -14.14 20.75 4.64
C ASN A 358 -15.35 20.92 5.56
N HIS A 359 -16.55 20.54 5.13
CA HIS A 359 -17.77 20.62 5.92
C HIS A 359 -17.90 19.48 6.93
N GLU A 360 -17.69 18.22 6.48
CA GLU A 360 -17.99 17.03 7.27
C GLU A 360 -16.79 16.55 8.11
N MET A 361 -15.57 16.77 7.64
CA MET A 361 -14.37 16.12 8.20
C MET A 361 -13.48 17.08 9.00
N TRP A 362 -13.68 18.38 8.89
CA TRP A 362 -12.88 19.39 9.59
C TRP A 362 -13.42 19.65 11.01
N SER A 363 -12.58 19.48 12.01
CA SER A 363 -12.86 19.92 13.39
C SER A 363 -12.10 21.20 13.70
N ALA A 364 -12.82 22.33 13.77
CA ALA A 364 -12.24 23.61 14.12
C ALA A 364 -11.77 23.66 15.60
N GLU A 365 -12.43 22.88 16.48
CA GLU A 365 -12.06 22.74 17.88
C GLU A 365 -10.70 22.06 18.05
N ASP A 366 -10.48 20.97 17.33
CA ASP A 366 -9.27 20.17 17.42
C ASP A 366 -8.17 20.66 16.47
N GLY A 367 -8.51 21.45 15.44
CA GLY A 367 -7.60 21.90 14.40
C GLY A 367 -7.06 20.75 13.53
N LEU A 368 -7.86 19.72 13.31
CA LEU A 368 -7.52 18.50 12.56
C LEU A 368 -8.67 18.07 11.65
N TYR A 369 -8.32 17.34 10.60
CA TYR A 369 -9.27 16.57 9.82
C TYR A 369 -9.41 15.18 10.41
N PHE A 370 -10.65 14.69 10.46
CA PHE A 370 -11.01 13.35 10.93
C PHE A 370 -11.88 12.62 9.90
N ASP A 371 -12.06 11.32 10.11
CA ASP A 371 -12.98 10.53 9.32
C ASP A 371 -14.42 10.77 9.77
N TYR A 372 -15.34 10.78 8.83
CA TYR A 372 -16.74 11.07 9.07
C TYR A 372 -17.59 9.78 9.06
N ASN A 373 -18.26 9.50 10.16
CA ASN A 373 -19.24 8.43 10.21
C ASN A 373 -20.58 8.96 9.66
N PHE A 374 -20.99 8.44 8.49
CA PHE A 374 -22.18 8.94 7.79
C PHE A 374 -23.49 8.47 8.41
N GLU A 375 -23.52 7.39 9.20
CA GLU A 375 -24.71 6.93 9.91
C GLU A 375 -24.98 7.78 11.15
N THR A 376 -23.96 8.00 11.98
CA THR A 376 -24.08 8.81 13.19
C THR A 376 -23.97 10.31 12.92
N ARG A 377 -23.53 10.70 11.70
CA ARG A 377 -23.27 12.08 11.26
C ARG A 377 -22.29 12.83 12.17
N LYS A 378 -21.21 12.15 12.57
CA LYS A 378 -20.18 12.68 13.46
C LYS A 378 -18.79 12.32 12.96
N VAL A 379 -17.83 13.19 13.23
CA VAL A 379 -16.42 12.86 13.07
C VAL A 379 -15.95 11.94 14.18
N ARG A 380 -15.06 11.01 13.84
CA ARG A 380 -14.34 10.19 14.81
C ARG A 380 -13.05 10.88 15.24
N LYS A 381 -13.02 11.39 16.46
CA LYS A 381 -11.85 12.08 17.02
C LYS A 381 -10.70 11.09 17.34
N TYR A 382 -10.06 10.58 16.30
CA TYR A 382 -8.89 9.71 16.38
C TYR A 382 -7.74 10.35 15.60
N PRO A 383 -6.81 11.09 16.25
CA PRO A 383 -5.71 11.75 15.56
C PRO A 383 -4.81 10.74 14.84
N PHE A 384 -4.83 10.82 13.51
CA PHE A 384 -4.13 9.94 12.60
C PHE A 384 -3.46 10.76 11.48
N LEU A 385 -2.32 10.33 10.94
CA LEU A 385 -1.56 11.11 9.95
C LEU A 385 -2.35 11.41 8.66
N THR A 386 -3.48 10.76 8.45
CA THR A 386 -4.36 11.09 7.32
C THR A 386 -4.94 12.50 7.38
N THR A 387 -4.85 13.18 8.52
CA THR A 387 -5.15 14.63 8.64
C THR A 387 -4.30 15.48 7.70
N PHE A 388 -3.16 15.00 7.20
CA PHE A 388 -2.30 15.72 6.25
C PHE A 388 -2.70 15.52 4.78
N TYR A 389 -3.59 14.58 4.47
CA TYR A 389 -4.05 14.36 3.08
C TYR A 389 -4.72 15.58 2.47
N PRO A 390 -5.63 16.30 3.17
CA PRO A 390 -6.20 17.54 2.64
C PRO A 390 -5.16 18.65 2.38
N LEU A 391 -4.07 18.70 3.17
CA LEU A 391 -2.97 19.60 2.90
C LEU A 391 -2.21 19.18 1.63
N TRP A 392 -1.86 17.91 1.55
CA TRP A 392 -1.16 17.35 0.39
C TRP A 392 -1.97 17.52 -0.90
N ALA A 393 -3.28 17.28 -0.86
CA ALA A 393 -4.19 17.48 -1.98
C ALA A 393 -4.42 18.96 -2.34
N GLY A 394 -4.16 19.89 -1.41
CA GLY A 394 -4.43 21.32 -1.61
C GLY A 394 -5.89 21.73 -1.35
N ILE A 395 -6.62 20.92 -0.57
CA ILE A 395 -8.02 21.14 -0.19
C ILE A 395 -8.14 22.14 0.99
N ALA A 396 -7.21 22.09 1.93
CA ALA A 396 -7.26 22.87 3.15
C ALA A 396 -7.14 24.38 2.87
N SER A 397 -7.85 25.22 3.64
CA SER A 397 -7.55 26.65 3.66
C SER A 397 -6.20 26.92 4.34
N LYS A 398 -5.67 28.13 4.21
CA LYS A 398 -4.42 28.52 4.90
C LYS A 398 -4.56 28.41 6.42
N GLU A 399 -5.72 28.76 6.95
CA GLU A 399 -6.04 28.71 8.38
C GLU A 399 -6.12 27.26 8.87
N GLN A 400 -6.76 26.38 8.10
CA GLN A 400 -6.82 24.93 8.38
C GLN A 400 -5.43 24.30 8.34
N ALA A 401 -4.64 24.62 7.32
CA ALA A 401 -3.27 24.14 7.20
C ALA A 401 -2.38 24.61 8.37
N ALA A 402 -2.54 25.87 8.82
CA ALA A 402 -1.85 26.39 9.99
C ALA A 402 -2.25 25.64 11.27
N ALA A 403 -3.54 25.32 11.44
CA ALA A 403 -4.03 24.57 12.59
C ALA A 403 -3.48 23.14 12.61
N VAL A 404 -3.52 22.42 11.48
CA VAL A 404 -2.92 21.08 11.34
C VAL A 404 -1.42 21.11 11.62
N ARG A 405 -0.70 22.11 11.08
CA ARG A 405 0.73 22.32 11.34
C ARG A 405 1.01 22.55 12.85
N ASN A 406 0.20 23.30 13.56
CA ASN A 406 0.35 23.52 14.99
C ASN A 406 0.14 22.23 15.81
N ASN A 407 -0.55 21.25 15.25
CA ASN A 407 -0.77 19.93 15.82
C ASN A 407 0.31 18.90 15.45
N LEU A 408 1.36 19.26 14.71
CA LEU A 408 2.50 18.38 14.42
C LEU A 408 3.09 17.73 15.68
N LYS A 409 3.11 18.45 16.81
CA LYS A 409 3.58 17.95 18.12
C LYS A 409 2.89 16.66 18.58
N LEU A 410 1.68 16.37 18.10
CA LEU A 410 0.96 15.13 18.40
C LEU A 410 1.63 13.92 17.74
N PHE A 411 2.22 14.13 16.59
CA PHE A 411 2.77 13.06 15.74
C PHE A 411 4.29 13.03 15.70
N GLU A 412 4.96 14.17 15.85
CA GLU A 412 6.42 14.26 15.70
C GLU A 412 7.16 13.56 16.83
N ARG A 413 8.10 12.68 16.45
CA ARG A 413 8.96 11.90 17.34
C ARG A 413 10.41 11.99 16.84
N ASP A 414 11.32 11.28 17.48
CA ASP A 414 12.75 11.34 17.14
C ASP A 414 13.07 10.72 15.77
N GLY A 415 12.29 9.71 15.33
CA GLY A 415 12.45 9.06 14.02
C GLY A 415 11.54 9.59 12.92
N GLY A 416 10.83 10.69 13.12
CA GLY A 416 9.86 11.25 12.16
C GLY A 416 8.45 11.35 12.75
N LEU A 417 7.42 11.04 11.98
CA LEU A 417 6.02 11.10 12.40
C LEU A 417 5.49 9.70 12.72
N GLN A 418 4.92 9.53 13.92
CA GLN A 418 4.13 8.34 14.25
C GLN A 418 2.77 8.38 13.56
N THR A 419 2.23 7.22 13.22
CA THR A 419 0.99 7.08 12.43
C THR A 419 -0.24 7.61 13.14
N SER A 420 -0.38 7.32 14.43
CA SER A 420 -1.45 7.83 15.30
C SER A 420 -0.92 8.23 16.66
N THR A 421 -1.79 8.78 17.52
CA THR A 421 -1.43 9.12 18.91
C THR A 421 -1.68 7.98 19.89
N TYR A 422 -2.21 6.85 19.43
CA TYR A 422 -2.61 5.72 20.28
C TYR A 422 -1.67 4.53 20.13
N VAL A 423 -1.36 3.89 21.25
CA VAL A 423 -0.60 2.62 21.30
C VAL A 423 -1.62 1.50 21.44
N SER A 424 -2.01 0.88 20.34
CA SER A 424 -3.02 -0.18 20.31
C SER A 424 -2.45 -1.59 20.14
N GLY A 425 -1.16 -1.70 19.82
CA GLY A 425 -0.54 -2.96 19.42
C GLY A 425 -0.78 -3.30 17.94
N ASN A 426 -1.52 -2.50 17.21
CA ASN A 426 -1.70 -2.64 15.76
C ASN A 426 -0.53 -1.97 15.02
N GLN A 427 -0.16 -2.53 13.86
CA GLN A 427 0.99 -2.06 13.10
C GLN A 427 0.80 -0.67 12.44
N TRP A 428 -0.43 -0.18 12.28
CA TRP A 428 -0.73 1.15 11.75
C TRP A 428 -1.12 2.16 12.84
N ASP A 429 -0.70 1.92 14.09
CA ASP A 429 -0.79 2.88 15.19
C ASP A 429 0.60 3.25 15.74
N SER A 430 0.68 4.06 16.78
CA SER A 430 1.94 4.34 17.50
C SER A 430 2.50 3.02 18.08
N PRO A 431 3.82 2.82 18.05
CA PRO A 431 4.90 3.77 17.78
C PRO A 431 5.39 3.80 16.33
N PHE A 432 4.63 3.21 15.39
CA PHE A 432 5.11 2.97 14.04
C PHE A 432 4.98 4.20 13.14
N GLY A 433 5.99 4.38 12.27
CA GLY A 433 6.02 5.35 11.19
C GLY A 433 6.26 4.65 9.85
N TRP A 434 5.50 5.04 8.84
CA TRP A 434 5.47 4.45 7.51
C TRP A 434 5.89 5.48 6.48
N ALA A 435 6.79 5.12 5.60
CA ALA A 435 7.37 6.03 4.62
C ALA A 435 6.33 6.81 3.79
N PRO A 436 5.25 6.19 3.27
CA PRO A 436 4.19 6.92 2.56
C PRO A 436 3.60 8.09 3.35
N LEU A 437 3.31 7.89 4.63
CA LEU A 437 2.71 8.93 5.47
C LEU A 437 3.69 10.03 5.82
N GLN A 438 5.00 9.72 5.95
CA GLN A 438 6.04 10.75 6.09
C GLN A 438 6.03 11.68 4.87
N MET A 439 6.05 11.11 3.67
CA MET A 439 6.08 11.87 2.42
C MET A 439 4.83 12.75 2.26
N ILE A 440 3.65 12.18 2.44
CA ILE A 440 2.38 12.93 2.31
C ILE A 440 2.34 14.10 3.28
N ALA A 441 2.74 13.91 4.54
CA ALA A 441 2.77 14.99 5.52
C ALA A 441 3.81 16.05 5.15
N VAL A 442 5.02 15.66 4.77
CA VAL A 442 6.10 16.58 4.37
C VAL A 442 5.69 17.40 3.14
N GLU A 443 5.16 16.75 2.11
CA GLU A 443 4.74 17.45 0.89
C GLU A 443 3.52 18.36 1.15
N GLY A 444 2.58 17.92 1.99
CA GLY A 444 1.48 18.76 2.46
C GLY A 444 1.97 20.03 3.15
N LEU A 445 2.93 19.92 4.06
CA LEU A 445 3.55 21.06 4.73
C LEU A 445 4.27 22.00 3.75
N ARG A 446 5.03 21.43 2.78
CA ARG A 446 5.72 22.23 1.75
C ARG A 446 4.75 23.01 0.87
N ARG A 447 3.63 22.41 0.50
CA ARG A 447 2.58 23.04 -0.33
C ARG A 447 2.07 24.34 0.31
N TYR A 448 1.99 24.40 1.64
CA TYR A 448 1.55 25.58 2.39
C TYR A 448 2.70 26.47 2.88
N GLY A 449 3.94 26.22 2.44
CA GLY A 449 5.09 27.06 2.74
C GLY A 449 5.80 26.75 4.06
N TYR A 450 5.42 25.69 4.77
CA TYR A 450 6.05 25.27 6.05
C TYR A 450 7.33 24.45 5.80
N LYS A 451 8.25 25.05 5.07
CA LYS A 451 9.47 24.38 4.60
C LYS A 451 10.35 23.88 5.75
N GLU A 452 10.54 24.68 6.79
CA GLU A 452 11.39 24.35 7.95
C GLU A 452 10.86 23.12 8.71
N ASP A 453 9.53 23.03 8.91
CA ASP A 453 8.90 21.86 9.51
C ASP A 453 9.05 20.62 8.63
N ALA A 454 8.85 20.77 7.33
CA ALA A 454 9.00 19.70 6.36
C ALA A 454 10.46 19.17 6.31
N ASP A 455 11.46 20.07 6.26
CA ASP A 455 12.89 19.72 6.27
C ASP A 455 13.27 19.03 7.58
N ARG A 456 12.81 19.53 8.73
CA ARG A 456 13.07 18.93 10.04
C ARG A 456 12.53 17.50 10.15
N ILE A 457 11.29 17.26 9.70
CA ILE A 457 10.68 15.92 9.70
C ILE A 457 11.44 15.01 8.75
N SER A 458 11.76 15.48 7.53
CA SER A 458 12.56 14.74 6.57
C SER A 458 13.91 14.33 7.15
N LEU A 459 14.63 15.24 7.78
CA LEU A 459 15.93 14.97 8.43
C LEU A 459 15.83 13.90 9.51
N LYS A 460 14.80 13.93 10.36
CA LYS A 460 14.57 12.92 11.40
C LYS A 460 14.38 11.54 10.77
N PHE A 461 13.45 11.43 9.82
CA PHE A 461 13.14 10.16 9.18
C PHE A 461 14.33 9.61 8.38
N LEU A 462 14.95 10.42 7.53
CA LEU A 462 16.08 10.01 6.72
C LEU A 462 17.29 9.60 7.59
N SER A 463 17.58 10.36 8.65
CA SER A 463 18.67 10.03 9.58
C SER A 463 18.45 8.69 10.28
N MET A 464 17.21 8.38 10.67
CA MET A 464 16.85 7.08 11.24
C MET A 464 17.06 5.96 10.22
N VAL A 465 16.55 6.13 8.99
CA VAL A 465 16.70 5.13 7.91
C VAL A 465 18.16 4.85 7.63
N VAL A 466 19.02 5.89 7.50
CA VAL A 466 20.46 5.73 7.27
C VAL A 466 21.12 4.95 8.41
N ARG A 467 20.88 5.33 9.67
CA ARG A 467 21.47 4.63 10.82
C ARG A 467 21.07 3.16 10.86
N GLN A 468 19.80 2.84 10.57
CA GLN A 468 19.34 1.45 10.50
C GLN A 468 19.94 0.70 9.31
N PHE A 469 20.07 1.36 8.15
CA PHE A 469 20.73 0.80 6.98
C PHE A 469 22.21 0.45 7.25
N LEU A 470 22.95 1.32 7.92
CA LEU A 470 24.34 1.05 8.30
C LEU A 470 24.51 -0.16 9.22
N VAL A 471 23.50 -0.42 10.06
CA VAL A 471 23.52 -1.59 10.98
C VAL A 471 23.07 -2.87 10.27
N LYS A 472 22.03 -2.79 9.44
CA LYS A 472 21.36 -3.96 8.86
C LYS A 472 21.84 -4.32 7.44
N GLY A 473 22.39 -3.35 6.69
CA GLY A 473 22.74 -3.50 5.28
C GLY A 473 21.56 -3.42 4.30
N PHE A 474 20.35 -3.17 4.81
CA PHE A 474 19.13 -3.05 3.99
C PHE A 474 18.12 -2.07 4.60
N ILE A 475 17.24 -1.56 3.74
CA ILE A 475 16.10 -0.71 4.12
C ILE A 475 14.90 -1.62 4.41
N VAL A 476 14.04 -1.23 5.37
CA VAL A 476 12.87 -2.02 5.77
C VAL A 476 11.55 -1.28 5.50
N GLU A 477 10.46 -1.98 5.67
CA GLU A 477 9.09 -1.55 5.40
C GLU A 477 8.60 -0.45 6.34
N LYS A 478 8.79 -0.62 7.65
CA LYS A 478 8.27 0.22 8.73
C LYS A 478 9.29 0.39 9.85
N TYR A 479 9.12 1.43 10.66
CA TYR A 479 10.05 1.77 11.74
C TYR A 479 9.30 2.13 13.02
N ASP A 480 9.89 1.83 14.19
CA ASP A 480 9.53 2.51 15.43
C ASP A 480 10.15 3.91 15.37
N VAL A 481 9.30 4.93 15.28
CA VAL A 481 9.75 6.34 15.20
C VAL A 481 9.82 7.01 16.56
N VAL A 482 9.24 6.40 17.58
CA VAL A 482 9.29 6.87 18.98
C VAL A 482 10.63 6.49 19.61
N ARG A 483 11.05 5.25 19.41
CA ARG A 483 12.38 4.72 19.74
C ARG A 483 13.06 4.32 18.44
N PRO A 484 13.73 5.26 17.75
CA PRO A 484 14.16 5.08 16.37
C PRO A 484 14.83 3.75 16.09
N GLY A 485 14.15 2.86 15.35
CA GLY A 485 14.63 1.51 15.12
C GLY A 485 13.83 0.75 14.05
N ALA A 486 14.47 -0.27 13.50
CA ALA A 486 13.89 -1.19 12.51
C ALA A 486 13.45 -2.53 13.11
N ASP A 487 13.64 -2.75 14.40
CA ASP A 487 13.09 -3.90 15.12
C ASP A 487 11.73 -3.51 15.72
N VAL A 488 10.67 -4.02 15.09
CA VAL A 488 9.29 -3.68 15.42
C VAL A 488 8.48 -4.88 15.95
N SER A 489 9.05 -6.08 15.90
CA SER A 489 8.34 -7.33 16.18
C SER A 489 7.76 -7.42 17.60
N SER A 490 8.45 -6.88 18.59
CA SER A 490 8.01 -6.92 19.99
C SER A 490 6.82 -6.02 20.31
N ASN A 491 6.51 -5.06 19.44
CA ASN A 491 5.45 -4.07 19.66
C ASN A 491 4.19 -4.34 18.81
N ILE A 492 4.24 -5.30 17.88
CA ILE A 492 3.11 -5.68 17.04
C ILE A 492 2.43 -6.89 17.65
N HIS A 493 1.19 -6.70 18.09
CA HIS A 493 0.32 -7.77 18.57
C HIS A 493 -0.70 -8.18 17.50
N PHE A 494 -1.09 -7.24 16.64
CA PHE A 494 -2.03 -7.44 15.55
C PHE A 494 -1.44 -6.88 14.25
N GLY A 495 -1.48 -7.68 13.20
CA GLY A 495 -0.79 -7.46 11.94
C GLY A 495 0.28 -8.53 11.73
N TYR A 496 1.25 -8.26 10.88
CA TYR A 496 2.39 -9.15 10.68
C TYR A 496 3.65 -8.59 11.35
N SER A 497 4.35 -9.45 12.08
CA SER A 497 5.54 -9.09 12.88
C SER A 497 6.81 -8.96 12.02
N THR A 498 6.82 -9.53 10.82
CA THR A 498 7.94 -9.43 9.88
C THR A 498 8.10 -7.99 9.40
N ASN A 499 9.35 -7.52 9.35
CA ASN A 499 9.70 -6.22 8.79
C ASN A 499 10.53 -6.45 7.53
N GLU A 500 9.89 -6.32 6.37
CA GLU A 500 10.40 -6.80 5.11
C GLU A 500 11.60 -5.99 4.62
N ALA A 501 12.65 -6.70 4.17
CA ALA A 501 13.86 -6.08 3.65
C ALA A 501 13.69 -5.59 2.20
N GLY A 502 14.40 -4.51 1.85
CA GLY A 502 14.44 -3.98 0.49
C GLY A 502 13.15 -3.31 0.07
N PHE A 503 12.43 -2.68 0.99
CA PHE A 503 11.06 -2.26 0.73
C PHE A 503 10.97 -1.05 -0.21
N GLY A 504 10.28 -1.23 -1.34
CA GLY A 504 10.25 -0.31 -2.47
C GLY A 504 9.72 1.07 -2.14
N TRP A 505 8.62 1.20 -1.38
CA TRP A 505 8.11 2.53 -1.00
C TRP A 505 9.08 3.30 -0.09
N THR A 506 9.78 2.61 0.84
CA THR A 506 10.76 3.28 1.69
C THR A 506 11.97 3.73 0.89
N ASN A 507 12.43 2.90 -0.06
CA ASN A 507 13.49 3.27 -1.01
C ASN A 507 13.13 4.55 -1.77
N ALA A 508 11.94 4.61 -2.34
CA ALA A 508 11.47 5.74 -3.13
C ALA A 508 11.25 7.00 -2.29
N VAL A 509 10.59 6.87 -1.13
CA VAL A 509 10.35 8.00 -0.23
C VAL A 509 11.66 8.55 0.33
N PHE A 510 12.63 7.68 0.65
CA PHE A 510 13.96 8.11 1.08
C PHE A 510 14.59 9.04 0.04
N THR A 511 14.64 8.61 -1.21
CA THR A 511 15.26 9.42 -2.28
C THR A 511 14.45 10.68 -2.59
N THR A 512 13.12 10.60 -2.58
CA THR A 512 12.22 11.75 -2.82
C THR A 512 12.42 12.84 -1.75
N LEU A 513 12.38 12.47 -0.47
CA LEU A 513 12.57 13.42 0.63
C LEU A 513 13.99 13.99 0.66
N TYR A 514 15.00 13.16 0.36
CA TYR A 514 16.40 13.61 0.26
C TYR A 514 16.57 14.67 -0.83
N ASP A 515 16.03 14.45 -2.01
CA ASP A 515 16.15 15.39 -3.14
C ASP A 515 15.43 16.73 -2.89
N GLN A 516 14.42 16.74 -2.00
CA GLN A 516 13.69 17.94 -1.59
C GLN A 516 14.42 18.79 -0.54
N LEU A 517 15.44 18.23 0.12
CA LEU A 517 16.26 18.96 1.10
C LEU A 517 17.22 19.94 0.41
N GLY A 518 17.51 21.04 1.09
CA GLY A 518 18.58 21.95 0.68
C GLY A 518 19.99 21.33 0.84
N PRO A 519 21.02 21.88 0.14
CA PRO A 519 22.38 21.31 0.14
C PRO A 519 22.99 21.09 1.52
N ALA A 520 22.74 22.01 2.47
CA ALA A 520 23.24 21.89 3.85
C ALA A 520 22.63 20.68 4.59
N ASP A 521 21.36 20.41 4.40
CA ASP A 521 20.67 19.31 5.04
C ASP A 521 20.98 17.97 4.35
N GLN A 522 21.14 17.97 3.03
CA GLN A 522 21.69 16.82 2.30
C GLN A 522 23.10 16.44 2.79
N ALA A 523 23.95 17.44 3.07
CA ALA A 523 25.29 17.21 3.64
C ALA A 523 25.22 16.56 5.02
N LYS A 524 24.24 16.93 5.88
CA LYS A 524 24.02 16.27 7.19
C LYS A 524 23.70 14.79 7.04
N ILE A 525 22.85 14.43 6.08
CA ILE A 525 22.52 13.02 5.80
C ILE A 525 23.77 12.28 5.29
N LYS A 526 24.52 12.87 4.35
CA LYS A 526 25.76 12.26 3.84
C LYS A 526 26.81 12.05 4.94
N ALA A 527 26.93 12.97 5.89
CA ALA A 527 27.88 12.87 6.99
C ALA A 527 27.60 11.68 7.94
N LEU A 528 26.41 11.07 7.90
CA LEU A 528 26.11 9.87 8.69
C LEU A 528 26.81 8.61 8.19
N PHE A 529 27.36 8.61 6.96
CA PHE A 529 28.09 7.48 6.37
C PHE A 529 29.60 7.48 6.72
N HIS A 530 30.06 8.54 7.37
CA HIS A 530 31.44 8.75 7.80
C HIS A 530 31.55 8.85 9.32
#